data_bbd2464c038605c15fafa0404594c776
#
_entry.id   bbd2464c038605c15fafa0404594c776
#
_cell.length_a   1.000
_cell.length_b   1.000
_cell.length_c   1.000
_cell.angle_alpha   90.00
_cell.angle_beta   90.00
_cell.angle_gamma   90.00
#
_symmetry.space_group_name_H-M   'P 1'
#
loop_
_entity.id
_entity.type
_entity.pdbx_description
1 polymer ?
#
loop_
_entity_poly.entity_id
_entity_poly.type
_entity_poly.pdbx_seq_one_letter_code
_entity_poly.pdbx_strand_id
1 'polypeptide(L)'
;MKNKPSHFVIIGYIISVIALFLYSYTQVDLNLTLSRASIVQSLQKSFQYIGFYNRPLSTFAYIGIVSLFYLLYFQVLSLVKNKSINRNKIWKIIYILVVVLIFSYPAFLSYDFFNYMFTAKTILVYHKNPYEIIPLMFAGIDPWLNFMRWTHLSTAYAPLWIFFSLIPYLLGFGYFILIMVNMKLLVALFYLLACKMIEKILSREKPTEAAFGLALFALNPLIIVETLVSSHN
;
A
#
# COMPACT_ATOMS: atom_id res chain seq x y z
N MET A 1 -8.11 -35.76 -9.73
CA MET A 1 -7.88 -34.62 -10.67
C MET A 1 -8.73 -33.37 -10.34
N LYS A 2 -8.95 -33.00 -9.05
CA LYS A 2 -9.85 -31.89 -8.64
C LYS A 2 -9.19 -30.53 -8.37
N ASN A 3 -7.88 -30.35 -8.67
CA ASN A 3 -7.14 -29.14 -8.26
C ASN A 3 -6.83 -28.11 -9.37
N LYS A 4 -7.23 -28.33 -10.62
CA LYS A 4 -6.88 -27.43 -11.72
C LYS A 4 -7.51 -26.03 -11.63
N PRO A 5 -8.83 -25.84 -11.34
CA PRO A 5 -9.41 -24.51 -11.33
C PRO A 5 -8.85 -23.59 -10.22
N SER A 6 -8.47 -24.15 -9.07
CA SER A 6 -7.95 -23.33 -7.96
C SER A 6 -6.57 -22.73 -8.25
N HIS A 7 -5.73 -23.40 -9.03
CA HIS A 7 -4.41 -22.87 -9.40
C HIS A 7 -4.52 -21.67 -10.36
N PHE A 8 -5.38 -21.75 -11.37
CA PHE A 8 -5.57 -20.66 -12.33
C PHE A 8 -6.11 -19.39 -11.65
N VAL A 9 -7.07 -19.55 -10.74
CA VAL A 9 -7.63 -18.42 -9.99
C VAL A 9 -6.56 -17.76 -9.10
N ILE A 10 -5.76 -18.55 -8.39
CA ILE A 10 -4.67 -18.02 -7.54
C ILE A 10 -3.60 -17.33 -8.39
N ILE A 11 -3.19 -17.91 -9.50
CA ILE A 11 -2.21 -17.32 -10.41
C ILE A 11 -2.76 -16.00 -10.98
N GLY A 12 -3.99 -15.99 -11.46
CA GLY A 12 -4.65 -14.78 -11.95
C GLY A 12 -4.72 -13.69 -10.88
N TYR A 13 -5.04 -14.05 -9.64
CA TYR A 13 -5.06 -13.13 -8.51
C TYR A 13 -3.67 -12.52 -8.25
N ILE A 14 -2.61 -13.32 -8.28
CA ILE A 14 -1.23 -12.85 -8.12
C ILE A 14 -0.83 -11.95 -9.30
N ILE A 15 -1.22 -12.29 -10.53
CA ILE A 15 -0.96 -11.44 -11.70
C ILE A 15 -1.65 -10.08 -11.54
N SER A 16 -2.90 -10.03 -11.03
CA SER A 16 -3.61 -8.78 -10.75
C SER A 16 -2.88 -7.93 -9.69
N VAL A 17 -2.28 -8.56 -8.70
CA VAL A 17 -1.45 -7.87 -7.68
C VAL A 17 -0.19 -7.28 -8.31
N ILE A 18 0.49 -8.04 -9.18
CA ILE A 18 1.67 -7.54 -9.90
C ILE A 18 1.28 -6.38 -10.84
N ALA A 19 0.15 -6.49 -11.52
CA ALA A 19 -0.37 -5.41 -12.36
C ALA A 19 -0.66 -4.15 -11.54
N LEU A 20 -1.26 -4.28 -10.36
CA LEU A 20 -1.52 -3.18 -9.42
C LEU A 20 -0.21 -2.57 -8.91
N PHE A 21 0.77 -3.41 -8.55
CA PHE A 21 2.12 -2.97 -8.17
C PHE A 21 2.76 -2.10 -9.26
N LEU A 22 2.79 -2.59 -10.50
CA LEU A 22 3.35 -1.84 -11.63
C LEU A 22 2.55 -0.56 -11.89
N TYR A 23 1.22 -0.64 -11.86
CA TYR A 23 0.37 0.51 -12.07
C TYR A 23 0.61 1.61 -11.03
N SER A 24 0.93 1.27 -9.77
CA SER A 24 1.21 2.26 -8.73
C SER A 24 2.32 3.24 -9.13
N TYR A 25 3.31 2.80 -9.89
CA TYR A 25 4.41 3.65 -10.37
C TYR A 25 3.98 4.65 -11.45
N THR A 26 2.83 4.47 -12.08
CA THR A 26 2.28 5.49 -13.00
C THR A 26 1.89 6.76 -12.28
N GLN A 27 1.69 6.68 -10.96
CA GLN A 27 1.26 7.79 -10.09
C GLN A 27 2.42 8.49 -9.37
N VAL A 28 3.68 8.14 -9.69
CA VAL A 28 4.84 8.82 -9.11
C VAL A 28 4.82 10.29 -9.51
N ASP A 29 4.84 11.20 -8.51
CA ASP A 29 4.79 12.64 -8.75
C ASP A 29 5.90 13.09 -9.71
N LEU A 30 5.57 14.03 -10.61
CA LEU A 30 6.49 14.50 -11.64
C LEU A 30 7.74 15.19 -11.06
N ASN A 31 7.64 15.73 -9.86
CA ASN A 31 8.73 16.39 -9.15
C ASN A 31 9.54 15.43 -8.26
N LEU A 32 9.17 14.13 -8.23
CA LEU A 32 9.89 13.13 -7.44
C LEU A 32 10.74 12.24 -8.31
N THR A 33 12.04 12.18 -8.02
CA THR A 33 12.99 11.24 -8.63
C THR A 33 13.34 10.14 -7.63
N LEU A 34 12.91 8.90 -7.92
CA LEU A 34 13.13 7.76 -7.02
C LEU A 34 14.57 7.25 -7.05
N SER A 35 15.28 7.40 -8.16
CA SER A 35 16.65 6.92 -8.29
C SER A 35 17.46 7.80 -9.25
N ARG A 36 18.77 7.88 -9.01
CA ARG A 36 19.72 8.57 -9.92
C ARG A 36 20.15 7.71 -11.11
N ALA A 37 19.87 6.41 -11.11
CA ALA A 37 20.23 5.50 -12.20
C ALA A 37 19.41 5.82 -13.46
N SER A 38 20.06 5.99 -14.60
CA SER A 38 19.42 6.41 -15.86
C SER A 38 18.32 5.45 -16.33
N ILE A 39 18.53 4.16 -16.17
CA ILE A 39 17.54 3.12 -16.51
C ILE A 39 16.26 3.31 -15.68
N VAL A 40 16.39 3.51 -14.37
CA VAL A 40 15.25 3.71 -13.47
C VAL A 40 14.50 4.99 -13.81
N GLN A 41 15.23 6.08 -14.13
CA GLN A 41 14.62 7.35 -14.55
C GLN A 41 13.83 7.19 -15.87
N SER A 42 14.37 6.47 -16.83
CA SER A 42 13.69 6.22 -18.12
C SER A 42 12.40 5.42 -17.90
N LEU A 43 12.45 4.38 -17.09
CA LEU A 43 11.26 3.60 -16.70
C LEU A 43 10.25 4.47 -15.94
N GLN A 44 10.70 5.25 -14.97
CA GLN A 44 9.84 6.16 -14.21
C GLN A 44 9.12 7.15 -15.15
N LYS A 45 9.83 7.78 -16.08
CA LYS A 45 9.25 8.70 -17.07
C LYS A 45 8.19 8.02 -17.95
N SER A 46 8.44 6.77 -18.37
CA SER A 46 7.47 6.00 -19.16
C SER A 46 6.20 5.71 -18.36
N PHE A 47 6.31 5.35 -17.09
CA PHE A 47 5.17 5.16 -16.21
C PHE A 47 4.43 6.48 -15.94
N GLN A 48 5.14 7.56 -15.65
CA GLN A 48 4.57 8.89 -15.44
C GLN A 48 3.83 9.39 -16.69
N TYR A 49 4.33 9.08 -17.89
CA TYR A 49 3.65 9.43 -19.14
C TYR A 49 2.24 8.80 -19.19
N ILE A 50 2.09 7.53 -18.80
CA ILE A 50 0.79 6.87 -18.73
C ILE A 50 -0.10 7.54 -17.68
N GLY A 51 0.43 7.80 -16.49
CA GLY A 51 -0.35 8.31 -15.35
C GLY A 51 -0.81 9.76 -15.50
N PHE A 52 0.04 10.63 -16.06
CA PHE A 52 -0.21 12.09 -16.10
C PHE A 52 -0.58 12.63 -17.46
N TYR A 53 0.01 12.09 -18.54
CA TYR A 53 -0.17 12.61 -19.88
C TYR A 53 -1.16 11.80 -20.73
N ASN A 54 -1.36 10.51 -20.41
CA ASN A 54 -2.37 9.65 -21.05
C ASN A 54 -3.41 9.18 -20.02
N ARG A 55 -4.12 10.12 -19.41
CA ARG A 55 -5.11 9.85 -18.37
C ARG A 55 -6.23 8.87 -18.79
N PRO A 56 -6.79 8.91 -20.02
CA PRO A 56 -7.76 7.92 -20.42
C PRO A 56 -7.21 6.49 -20.35
N LEU A 57 -6.01 6.24 -20.86
CA LEU A 57 -5.36 4.93 -20.78
C LEU A 57 -5.12 4.51 -19.32
N SER A 58 -4.63 5.44 -18.50
CA SER A 58 -4.42 5.19 -17.05
C SER A 58 -5.74 4.80 -16.36
N THR A 59 -6.82 5.51 -16.64
CA THR A 59 -8.14 5.24 -16.05
C THR A 59 -8.68 3.88 -16.49
N PHE A 60 -8.62 3.55 -17.78
CA PHE A 60 -9.07 2.25 -18.28
C PHE A 60 -8.22 1.11 -17.74
N ALA A 61 -6.89 1.29 -17.66
CA ALA A 61 -6.00 0.31 -17.06
C ALA A 61 -6.34 0.06 -15.59
N TYR A 62 -6.57 1.11 -14.80
CA TYR A 62 -6.95 1.00 -13.40
C TYR A 62 -8.30 0.27 -13.22
N ILE A 63 -9.33 0.70 -13.97
CA ILE A 63 -10.64 0.05 -13.94
C ILE A 63 -10.50 -1.44 -14.30
N GLY A 64 -9.74 -1.76 -15.35
CA GLY A 64 -9.49 -3.15 -15.76
C GLY A 64 -8.81 -3.98 -14.68
N ILE A 65 -7.75 -3.45 -14.06
CA ILE A 65 -7.00 -4.12 -12.97
C ILE A 65 -7.92 -4.36 -11.77
N VAL A 66 -8.65 -3.34 -11.32
CA VAL A 66 -9.53 -3.45 -10.16
C VAL A 66 -10.70 -4.39 -10.42
N SER A 67 -11.33 -4.31 -11.61
CA SER A 67 -12.42 -5.21 -11.99
C SER A 67 -11.97 -6.66 -12.01
N LEU A 68 -10.83 -6.94 -12.65
CA LEU A 68 -10.25 -8.29 -12.66
C LEU A 68 -9.91 -8.76 -11.24
N PHE A 69 -9.38 -7.89 -10.42
CA PHE A 69 -9.00 -8.20 -9.04
C PHE A 69 -10.24 -8.58 -8.21
N TYR A 70 -11.36 -7.85 -8.33
CA TYR A 70 -12.60 -8.19 -7.66
C TYR A 70 -13.21 -9.50 -8.20
N LEU A 71 -13.20 -9.71 -9.52
CA LEU A 71 -13.70 -10.96 -10.11
C LEU A 71 -12.94 -12.18 -9.56
N LEU A 72 -11.61 -12.09 -9.50
CA LEU A 72 -10.78 -13.16 -8.96
C LEU A 72 -10.93 -13.31 -7.45
N TYR A 73 -11.11 -12.21 -6.72
CA TYR A 73 -11.41 -12.23 -5.30
C TYR A 73 -12.69 -13.03 -4.98
N PHE A 74 -13.78 -12.76 -5.68
CA PHE A 74 -15.03 -13.53 -5.49
C PHE A 74 -14.87 -15.01 -5.84
N GLN A 75 -14.08 -15.32 -6.86
CA GLN A 75 -13.75 -16.70 -7.18
C GLN A 75 -12.93 -17.37 -6.08
N VAL A 76 -11.92 -16.69 -5.52
CA VAL A 76 -11.14 -17.19 -4.37
C VAL A 76 -12.06 -17.44 -3.17
N LEU A 77 -12.96 -16.52 -2.84
CA LEU A 77 -13.93 -16.70 -1.75
C LEU A 77 -14.81 -17.92 -1.96
N SER A 78 -15.31 -18.14 -3.19
CA SER A 78 -16.09 -19.34 -3.55
C SER A 78 -15.28 -20.63 -3.34
N LEU A 79 -14.01 -20.64 -3.76
CA LEU A 79 -13.11 -21.79 -3.58
C LEU A 79 -12.79 -22.06 -2.10
N VAL A 80 -12.67 -21.02 -1.28
CA VAL A 80 -12.49 -21.16 0.17
C VAL A 80 -13.76 -21.72 0.81
N LYS A 81 -14.93 -21.18 0.46
CA LYS A 81 -16.24 -21.66 0.96
C LYS A 81 -16.45 -23.15 0.63
N ASN A 82 -16.05 -23.57 -0.57
CA ASN A 82 -16.12 -24.96 -1.02
C ASN A 82 -14.94 -25.83 -0.51
N LYS A 83 -14.12 -25.32 0.44
CA LYS A 83 -12.97 -26.02 1.04
C LYS A 83 -11.90 -26.47 0.03
N SER A 84 -11.88 -25.90 -1.17
CA SER A 84 -10.85 -26.19 -2.20
C SER A 84 -9.55 -25.44 -1.92
N ILE A 85 -9.61 -24.34 -1.18
CA ILE A 85 -8.45 -23.59 -0.68
C ILE A 85 -8.46 -23.66 0.85
N ASN A 86 -7.38 -24.16 1.42
CA ASN A 86 -7.20 -24.24 2.86
C ASN A 86 -6.51 -22.99 3.43
N ARG A 87 -6.56 -22.84 4.74
CA ARG A 87 -5.99 -21.71 5.50
C ARG A 87 -4.51 -21.45 5.17
N ASN A 88 -3.70 -22.50 5.06
CA ASN A 88 -2.27 -22.34 4.76
C ASN A 88 -2.02 -21.74 3.37
N LYS A 89 -2.86 -22.06 2.38
CA LYS A 89 -2.79 -21.42 1.05
C LYS A 89 -3.17 -19.96 1.11
N ILE A 90 -4.18 -19.59 1.92
CA ILE A 90 -4.56 -18.17 2.11
C ILE A 90 -3.39 -17.39 2.70
N TRP A 91 -2.73 -17.91 3.76
CA TRP A 91 -1.54 -17.27 4.34
C TRP A 91 -0.39 -17.12 3.35
N LYS A 92 -0.17 -18.11 2.48
CA LYS A 92 0.84 -17.98 1.42
C LYS A 92 0.52 -16.83 0.46
N ILE A 93 -0.76 -16.66 0.08
CA ILE A 93 -1.20 -15.53 -0.75
C ILE A 93 -0.97 -14.22 -0.01
N ILE A 94 -1.37 -14.12 1.28
CA ILE A 94 -1.16 -12.93 2.11
C ILE A 94 0.32 -12.53 2.16
N TYR A 95 1.22 -13.46 2.37
CA TYR A 95 2.67 -13.17 2.39
C TYR A 95 3.17 -12.69 1.02
N ILE A 96 2.70 -13.28 -0.08
CA ILE A 96 3.04 -12.81 -1.44
C ILE A 96 2.55 -11.38 -1.66
N LEU A 97 1.30 -11.07 -1.26
CA LEU A 97 0.75 -9.71 -1.32
C LEU A 97 1.64 -8.71 -0.59
N VAL A 98 1.97 -9.02 0.66
CA VAL A 98 2.80 -8.15 1.51
C VAL A 98 4.17 -7.93 0.88
N VAL A 99 4.87 -9.01 0.50
CA VAL A 99 6.22 -8.91 -0.09
C VAL A 99 6.23 -8.10 -1.39
N VAL A 100 5.23 -8.29 -2.26
CA VAL A 100 5.15 -7.53 -3.52
C VAL A 100 4.78 -6.07 -3.25
N LEU A 101 3.77 -5.81 -2.43
CA LEU A 101 3.17 -4.48 -2.30
C LEU A 101 3.91 -3.56 -1.33
N ILE A 102 4.80 -4.06 -0.47
CA ILE A 102 5.72 -3.22 0.31
C ILE A 102 6.53 -2.28 -0.59
N PHE A 103 6.89 -2.74 -1.79
CA PHE A 103 7.65 -1.94 -2.73
C PHE A 103 6.78 -1.14 -3.71
N SER A 104 5.45 -1.18 -3.62
CA SER A 104 4.58 -0.34 -4.45
C SER A 104 4.72 1.13 -4.09
N TYR A 105 4.48 2.02 -5.06
CA TYR A 105 4.48 3.44 -4.80
C TYR A 105 3.26 3.84 -3.95
N PRO A 106 3.45 4.50 -2.80
CA PRO A 106 2.38 4.66 -1.81
C PRO A 106 1.39 5.79 -2.14
N ALA A 107 1.83 6.88 -2.74
CA ALA A 107 0.94 8.01 -3.07
C ALA A 107 0.13 7.70 -4.35
N PHE A 108 -0.69 6.68 -4.27
CA PHE A 108 -1.43 6.09 -5.37
C PHE A 108 -2.84 6.70 -5.52
N LEU A 109 -3.64 6.67 -4.45
CA LEU A 109 -4.95 7.31 -4.39
C LEU A 109 -4.97 8.52 -3.46
N SER A 110 -4.07 8.56 -2.49
CA SER A 110 -3.91 9.65 -1.53
C SER A 110 -2.43 10.01 -1.37
N TYR A 111 -2.16 11.31 -1.18
CA TYR A 111 -0.82 11.82 -0.86
C TYR A 111 -0.53 11.87 0.64
N ASP A 112 -1.43 11.40 1.49
CA ASP A 112 -1.31 11.45 2.96
C ASP A 112 -0.07 10.71 3.45
N PHE A 113 0.36 9.69 2.76
CA PHE A 113 1.56 8.94 3.08
C PHE A 113 2.80 9.84 3.25
N PHE A 114 2.99 10.82 2.36
CA PHE A 114 4.10 11.76 2.48
C PHE A 114 3.89 12.74 3.62
N ASN A 115 2.64 13.09 3.94
CA ASN A 115 2.33 13.91 5.09
C ASN A 115 2.65 13.17 6.41
N TYR A 116 2.44 11.85 6.50
CA TYR A 116 2.90 11.07 7.67
C TYR A 116 4.41 11.14 7.85
N MET A 117 5.16 10.94 6.75
CA MET A 117 6.63 11.04 6.77
C MET A 117 7.09 12.44 7.16
N PHE A 118 6.44 13.48 6.63
CA PHE A 118 6.81 14.86 6.91
C PHE A 118 6.43 15.29 8.33
N THR A 119 5.30 14.81 8.86
CA THR A 119 4.91 15.01 10.26
C THR A 119 5.98 14.46 11.21
N ALA A 120 6.47 13.25 10.94
CA ALA A 120 7.59 12.69 11.71
C ALA A 120 8.87 13.55 11.57
N LYS A 121 9.17 14.05 10.37
CA LYS A 121 10.28 14.95 10.11
C LYS A 121 10.15 16.27 10.87
N THR A 122 8.96 16.84 10.93
CA THR A 122 8.65 18.08 11.65
C THR A 122 9.01 17.96 13.13
N ILE A 123 8.72 16.82 13.74
CA ILE A 123 9.05 16.54 15.14
C ILE A 123 10.55 16.27 15.32
N LEU A 124 11.10 15.34 14.54
CA LEU A 124 12.44 14.78 14.79
C LEU A 124 13.58 15.66 14.27
N VAL A 125 13.36 16.41 13.18
CA VAL A 125 14.40 17.23 12.55
C VAL A 125 14.22 18.71 12.85
N TYR A 126 12.98 19.21 12.75
CA TYR A 126 12.70 20.62 12.96
C TYR A 126 12.34 20.95 14.42
N HIS A 127 12.11 19.94 15.27
CA HIS A 127 11.73 20.10 16.68
C HIS A 127 10.53 21.02 16.87
N LYS A 128 9.53 20.88 15.98
CA LYS A 128 8.31 21.71 15.98
C LYS A 128 7.07 20.85 16.26
N ASN A 129 6.04 21.47 16.81
CA ASN A 129 4.75 20.85 17.00
C ASN A 129 3.98 20.77 15.66
N PRO A 130 3.71 19.57 15.11
CA PRO A 130 3.08 19.43 13.80
C PRO A 130 1.60 19.85 13.79
N TYR A 131 0.98 20.05 14.96
CA TYR A 131 -0.39 20.57 15.06
C TYR A 131 -0.45 22.09 14.93
N GLU A 132 0.65 22.80 15.16
CA GLU A 132 0.74 24.24 15.13
C GLU A 132 1.41 24.75 13.85
N ILE A 133 2.32 23.95 13.29
CA ILE A 133 3.14 24.33 12.14
C ILE A 133 2.60 23.68 10.87
N ILE A 134 2.45 24.48 9.81
CA ILE A 134 2.11 23.97 8.48
C ILE A 134 3.39 23.63 7.70
N PRO A 135 3.40 22.55 6.89
CA PRO A 135 4.57 22.19 6.09
C PRO A 135 5.10 23.31 5.20
N LEU A 136 4.22 24.16 4.68
CA LEU A 136 4.58 25.29 3.80
C LEU A 136 5.57 26.28 4.43
N MET A 137 5.69 26.34 5.77
CA MET A 137 6.69 27.16 6.46
C MET A 137 8.14 26.74 6.16
N PHE A 138 8.33 25.53 5.65
CA PHE A 138 9.64 25.00 5.24
C PHE A 138 9.86 25.12 3.72
N ALA A 139 9.04 25.93 3.01
CA ALA A 139 9.21 26.18 1.57
C ALA A 139 10.59 26.80 1.29
N GLY A 140 11.27 26.30 0.27
CA GLY A 140 12.65 26.69 -0.05
C GLY A 140 13.72 26.06 0.83
N ILE A 141 13.35 25.40 1.93
CA ILE A 141 14.25 24.70 2.86
C ILE A 141 14.20 23.19 2.65
N ASP A 142 13.00 22.63 2.56
CA ASP A 142 12.79 21.18 2.45
C ASP A 142 12.33 20.78 1.04
N PRO A 143 13.10 19.95 0.32
CA PRO A 143 12.76 19.52 -1.03
C PRO A 143 11.54 18.60 -1.11
N TRP A 144 11.08 18.01 0.02
CA TRP A 144 9.91 17.13 0.02
C TRP A 144 8.62 17.88 -0.31
N LEU A 145 8.56 19.20 -0.05
CA LEU A 145 7.41 20.00 -0.40
C LEU A 145 7.11 20.06 -1.90
N ASN A 146 8.11 19.77 -2.75
CA ASN A 146 7.92 19.80 -4.20
C ASN A 146 6.94 18.71 -4.71
N PHE A 147 6.78 17.61 -3.98
CA PHE A 147 5.90 16.49 -4.36
C PHE A 147 4.81 16.20 -3.33
N MET A 148 4.80 16.91 -2.19
CA MET A 148 3.74 16.76 -1.19
C MET A 148 2.46 17.49 -1.59
N ARG A 149 1.34 17.06 -1.00
CA ARG A 149 0.05 17.75 -1.04
C ARG A 149 -0.32 18.20 0.37
N TRP A 150 -1.38 19.03 0.48
CA TRP A 150 -1.90 19.52 1.77
C TRP A 150 -0.86 20.28 2.62
N THR A 151 0.14 20.88 1.96
CA THR A 151 1.24 21.59 2.64
C THR A 151 0.79 22.86 3.38
N HIS A 152 -0.42 23.38 3.07
CA HIS A 152 -1.04 24.54 3.67
C HIS A 152 -1.86 24.22 4.94
N LEU A 153 -1.94 22.93 5.34
CA LEU A 153 -2.65 22.48 6.53
C LEU A 153 -1.70 21.92 7.55
N SER A 154 -1.97 22.16 8.84
CA SER A 154 -1.30 21.45 9.91
C SER A 154 -1.74 20.00 9.95
N THR A 155 -1.01 19.17 10.69
CA THR A 155 -1.33 17.74 10.83
C THR A 155 -2.73 17.53 11.42
N ALA A 156 -3.52 16.69 10.74
CA ALA A 156 -4.84 16.26 11.19
C ALA A 156 -4.86 14.85 11.82
N TYR A 157 -3.69 14.18 11.87
CA TYR A 157 -3.60 12.78 12.29
C TYR A 157 -3.57 12.63 13.80
N ALA A 158 -4.16 11.51 14.29
CA ALA A 158 -4.21 11.20 15.72
C ALA A 158 -2.80 11.02 16.31
N PRO A 159 -2.57 11.41 17.60
CA PRO A 159 -1.25 11.33 18.24
C PRO A 159 -0.62 9.95 18.20
N LEU A 160 -1.43 8.90 18.35
CA LEU A 160 -0.96 7.51 18.30
C LEU A 160 -0.36 7.16 16.93
N TRP A 161 -1.01 7.61 15.83
CA TRP A 161 -0.48 7.39 14.49
C TRP A 161 0.83 8.14 14.27
N ILE A 162 0.90 9.39 14.74
CA ILE A 162 2.14 10.18 14.70
C ILE A 162 3.25 9.46 15.45
N PHE A 163 2.98 8.97 16.65
CA PHE A 163 3.96 8.20 17.44
C PHE A 163 4.52 7.00 16.66
N PHE A 164 3.63 6.20 16.06
CA PHE A 164 4.07 5.08 15.23
C PHE A 164 4.87 5.53 13.99
N SER A 165 4.56 6.68 13.41
CA SER A 165 5.28 7.23 12.24
C SER A 165 6.71 7.66 12.56
N LEU A 166 7.04 7.97 13.82
CA LEU A 166 8.40 8.31 14.23
C LEU A 166 9.37 7.14 14.07
N ILE A 167 8.91 5.91 14.33
CA ILE A 167 9.75 4.70 14.28
C ILE A 167 10.35 4.47 12.88
N PRO A 168 9.55 4.38 11.79
CA PRO A 168 10.10 4.22 10.45
C PRO A 168 10.97 5.39 10.01
N TYR A 169 10.67 6.61 10.46
CA TYR A 169 11.50 7.77 10.16
C TYR A 169 12.90 7.62 10.79
N LEU A 170 12.98 7.27 12.08
CA LEU A 170 14.24 7.04 12.79
C LEU A 170 15.05 5.91 12.13
N LEU A 171 14.41 4.79 11.84
CA LEU A 171 15.02 3.64 11.16
C LEU A 171 15.41 3.93 9.69
N GLY A 172 14.95 5.03 9.14
CA GLY A 172 15.32 5.47 7.79
C GLY A 172 16.58 6.32 7.71
N PHE A 173 17.17 6.69 8.86
CA PHE A 173 18.47 7.41 8.93
C PHE A 173 18.55 8.64 8.00
N GLY A 174 17.44 9.32 7.74
CA GLY A 174 17.34 10.47 6.84
C GLY A 174 17.25 10.12 5.34
N TYR A 175 17.37 8.85 4.95
CA TYR A 175 17.22 8.43 3.56
C TYR A 175 15.75 8.28 3.17
N PHE A 176 15.28 9.12 2.25
CA PHE A 176 13.87 9.17 1.82
C PHE A 176 13.28 7.81 1.46
N ILE A 177 13.96 7.04 0.59
CA ILE A 177 13.48 5.72 0.14
C ILE A 177 13.41 4.73 1.30
N LEU A 178 14.38 4.78 2.22
CA LEU A 178 14.39 3.87 3.37
C LEU A 178 13.27 4.22 4.36
N ILE A 179 13.01 5.51 4.60
CA ILE A 179 11.87 5.97 5.40
C ILE A 179 10.56 5.48 4.75
N MET A 180 10.42 5.65 3.43
CA MET A 180 9.26 5.22 2.67
C MET A 180 9.01 3.70 2.81
N VAL A 181 10.05 2.88 2.63
CA VAL A 181 9.94 1.42 2.78
C VAL A 181 9.61 1.04 4.23
N ASN A 182 10.24 1.66 5.22
CA ASN A 182 9.96 1.39 6.63
C ASN A 182 8.52 1.76 7.02
N MET A 183 7.96 2.86 6.47
CA MET A 183 6.54 3.20 6.66
C MET A 183 5.63 2.14 6.05
N LYS A 184 5.95 1.64 4.87
CA LYS A 184 5.21 0.53 4.23
C LYS A 184 5.29 -0.75 5.07
N LEU A 185 6.46 -1.05 5.64
CA LEU A 185 6.65 -2.19 6.54
C LEU A 185 5.80 -2.05 7.82
N LEU A 186 5.71 -0.85 8.39
CA LEU A 186 4.86 -0.59 9.56
C LEU A 186 3.39 -0.89 9.25
N VAL A 187 2.88 -0.37 8.14
CA VAL A 187 1.47 -0.60 7.72
C VAL A 187 1.24 -2.08 7.41
N ALA A 188 2.18 -2.73 6.73
CA ALA A 188 2.11 -4.16 6.45
C ALA A 188 2.11 -5.01 7.73
N LEU A 189 2.84 -4.59 8.77
CA LEU A 189 2.81 -5.23 10.09
C LEU A 189 1.40 -5.15 10.70
N PHE A 190 0.77 -3.97 10.70
CA PHE A 190 -0.59 -3.81 11.21
C PHE A 190 -1.61 -4.64 10.43
N TYR A 191 -1.48 -4.68 9.09
CA TYR A 191 -2.31 -5.55 8.26
C TYR A 191 -2.15 -7.04 8.64
N LEU A 192 -0.91 -7.54 8.81
CA LEU A 192 -0.67 -8.91 9.22
C LEU A 192 -1.19 -9.21 10.63
N LEU A 193 -1.06 -8.27 11.56
CA LEU A 193 -1.64 -8.38 12.90
C LEU A 193 -3.16 -8.46 12.84
N ALA A 194 -3.82 -7.62 12.05
CA ALA A 194 -5.27 -7.67 11.84
C ALA A 194 -5.70 -9.03 11.26
N CYS A 195 -5.01 -9.54 10.24
CA CYS A 195 -5.26 -10.88 9.69
C CYS A 195 -5.15 -11.98 10.75
N LYS A 196 -4.10 -11.95 11.59
CA LYS A 196 -3.92 -12.91 12.68
C LYS A 196 -5.01 -12.82 13.74
N MET A 197 -5.41 -11.60 14.10
CA MET A 197 -6.47 -11.40 15.12
C MET A 197 -7.83 -11.89 14.61
N ILE A 198 -8.19 -11.57 13.35
CA ILE A 198 -9.41 -12.08 12.72
C ILE A 198 -9.42 -13.61 12.72
N GLU A 199 -8.32 -14.23 12.26
CA GLU A 199 -8.19 -15.68 12.28
C GLU A 199 -8.33 -16.26 13.68
N LYS A 200 -7.65 -15.68 14.67
CA LYS A 200 -7.66 -16.15 16.06
C LYS A 200 -9.07 -16.08 16.68
N ILE A 201 -9.77 -14.98 16.47
CA ILE A 201 -11.13 -14.77 16.97
C ILE A 201 -12.08 -15.78 16.32
N LEU A 202 -12.08 -15.84 14.97
CA LEU A 202 -12.98 -16.76 14.25
C LEU A 202 -12.66 -18.25 14.52
N SER A 203 -11.39 -18.58 14.73
CA SER A 203 -11.02 -19.97 15.08
C SER A 203 -11.56 -20.41 16.44
N ARG A 204 -11.87 -19.47 17.33
CA ARG A 204 -12.51 -19.75 18.64
C ARG A 204 -14.03 -19.79 18.56
N GLU A 205 -14.60 -18.75 17.94
CA GLU A 205 -16.06 -18.54 17.91
C GLU A 205 -16.77 -19.36 16.81
N LYS A 206 -16.17 -19.43 15.61
CA LYS A 206 -16.70 -20.09 14.41
C LYS A 206 -15.60 -20.80 13.63
N PRO A 207 -15.07 -21.92 14.10
CA PRO A 207 -13.89 -22.58 13.49
C PRO A 207 -14.06 -22.95 12.01
N THR A 208 -15.28 -23.29 11.60
CA THR A 208 -15.59 -23.64 10.23
C THR A 208 -15.54 -22.46 9.25
N GLU A 209 -15.71 -21.25 9.75
CA GLU A 209 -15.75 -20.01 8.97
C GLU A 209 -14.43 -19.24 9.04
N ALA A 210 -13.48 -19.66 9.88
CA ALA A 210 -12.23 -18.92 10.12
C ALA A 210 -11.41 -18.69 8.85
N ALA A 211 -11.33 -19.68 7.95
CA ALA A 211 -10.63 -19.54 6.68
C ALA A 211 -11.36 -18.57 5.74
N PHE A 212 -12.68 -18.62 5.72
CA PHE A 212 -13.50 -17.73 4.89
C PHE A 212 -13.39 -16.28 5.38
N GLY A 213 -13.55 -16.04 6.68
CA GLY A 213 -13.43 -14.70 7.26
C GLY A 213 -12.05 -14.10 7.10
N LEU A 214 -10.98 -14.90 7.25
CA LEU A 214 -9.62 -14.46 6.94
C LEU A 214 -9.49 -14.05 5.47
N ALA A 215 -9.98 -14.86 4.52
CA ALA A 215 -9.93 -14.54 3.10
C ALA A 215 -10.79 -13.32 2.75
N LEU A 216 -11.95 -13.19 3.38
CA LEU A 216 -12.89 -12.07 3.19
C LEU A 216 -12.23 -10.73 3.51
N PHE A 217 -11.45 -10.67 4.58
CA PHE A 217 -10.71 -9.47 4.96
C PHE A 217 -9.42 -9.34 4.15
N ALA A 218 -8.53 -10.32 4.27
CA ALA A 218 -7.16 -10.21 3.80
C ALA A 218 -7.02 -10.11 2.28
N LEU A 219 -7.93 -10.75 1.53
CA LEU A 219 -7.87 -10.76 0.06
C LEU A 219 -8.82 -9.75 -0.57
N ASN A 220 -9.47 -8.89 0.22
CA ASN A 220 -10.34 -7.85 -0.30
C ASN A 220 -9.54 -6.80 -1.06
N PRO A 221 -9.83 -6.55 -2.35
CA PRO A 221 -9.11 -5.58 -3.15
C PRO A 221 -9.09 -4.17 -2.56
N LEU A 222 -10.19 -3.71 -1.93
CA LEU A 222 -10.24 -2.40 -1.29
C LEU A 222 -9.23 -2.32 -0.13
N ILE A 223 -9.23 -3.31 0.76
CA ILE A 223 -8.29 -3.36 1.88
C ILE A 223 -6.84 -3.39 1.38
N ILE A 224 -6.57 -4.18 0.33
CA ILE A 224 -5.23 -4.28 -0.24
C ILE A 224 -4.79 -2.95 -0.84
N VAL A 225 -5.65 -2.29 -1.62
CA VAL A 225 -5.35 -1.00 -2.25
C VAL A 225 -5.12 0.07 -1.19
N GLU A 226 -6.02 0.21 -0.23
CA GLU A 226 -5.93 1.27 0.79
C GLU A 226 -4.79 1.02 1.79
N THR A 227 -4.64 -0.22 2.24
CA THR A 227 -3.65 -0.54 3.28
C THR A 227 -2.27 -0.83 2.70
N LEU A 228 -2.16 -1.78 1.74
CA LEU A 228 -0.85 -2.24 1.27
C LEU A 228 -0.28 -1.39 0.12
N VAL A 229 -1.11 -0.76 -0.71
CA VAL A 229 -0.62 0.13 -1.77
C VAL A 229 -0.57 1.56 -1.28
N SER A 230 -1.70 2.20 -0.98
CA SER A 230 -1.76 3.61 -0.55
C SER A 230 -1.21 3.83 0.86
N SER A 231 -1.19 2.79 1.69
CA SER A 231 -0.77 2.85 3.10
C SER A 231 -1.51 3.94 3.88
N HIS A 232 -2.80 4.05 3.60
CA HIS A 232 -3.70 4.99 4.25
C HIS A 232 -4.04 4.49 5.66
N ASN A 233 -4.12 5.41 6.65
CA ASN A 233 -4.43 5.10 8.05
C ASN A 233 -5.94 5.17 8.34
#